data_6d04bf9f516625acc6be225812b3cafc
#
_entry.id   6d04bf9f516625acc6be225812b3cafc
#
_cell.length_a   1.000
_cell.length_b   1.000
_cell.length_c   1.000
_cell.angle_alpha   90.00
_cell.angle_beta   90.00
_cell.angle_gamma   90.00
#
_symmetry.space_group_name_H-M   'P 1'
#
loop_
_entity.id
_entity.type
_entity.pdbx_description
1 polymer ?
#
loop_
_entity_poly.entity_id
_entity_poly.type
_entity_poly.pdbx_seq_one_letter_code
_entity_poly.pdbx_strand_id
1 'polypeptide(L)'
;KQAQRNAFDAISLVQTAEGALQEVHAMLQRVRDLAVQYNNGTLSTIDKSSINAEVAQLSAQIAEIGRDTKFNGTPLLTGVSTITFQIGPDDGQTVSVSGVALFGTGLQIDPAIFNFGTTVTIASIDEAIQNVSMAFVVGVHRSTPIAPNMLRERSNKNTR
;
A
#
# COMPACT_ATOMS: atom_id res chain seq x y z
N LYS A 1 9.33 27.72 -8.06
CA LYS A 1 8.68 27.78 -6.72
C LYS A 1 7.44 26.86 -6.64
N GLN A 2 6.54 26.86 -7.66
CA GLN A 2 5.35 25.99 -7.60
C GLN A 2 5.71 24.50 -7.74
N ALA A 3 6.59 24.12 -8.63
CA ALA A 3 7.06 22.76 -8.79
C ALA A 3 7.68 22.18 -7.51
N GLN A 4 8.38 23.00 -6.73
CA GLN A 4 8.90 22.58 -5.43
C GLN A 4 7.78 22.30 -4.43
N ARG A 5 6.74 23.12 -4.38
CA ARG A 5 5.58 22.88 -3.52
C ARG A 5 4.88 21.56 -3.90
N ASN A 6 4.66 21.35 -5.19
CA ASN A 6 4.04 20.12 -5.69
C ASN A 6 4.89 18.88 -5.33
N ALA A 7 6.22 19.00 -5.35
CA ALA A 7 7.11 17.93 -4.93
C ALA A 7 7.00 17.65 -3.42
N PHE A 8 6.91 18.68 -2.58
CA PHE A 8 6.69 18.51 -1.14
C PHE A 8 5.31 17.90 -0.84
N ASP A 9 4.28 18.28 -1.60
CA ASP A 9 2.95 17.70 -1.46
C ASP A 9 2.97 16.19 -1.82
N ALA A 10 3.70 15.80 -2.87
CA ALA A 10 3.89 14.40 -3.24
C ALA A 10 4.62 13.61 -2.13
N ILE A 11 5.68 14.18 -1.54
CA ILE A 11 6.39 13.57 -0.41
C ILE A 11 5.46 13.40 0.80
N SER A 12 4.69 14.43 1.15
CA SER A 12 3.75 14.37 2.27
C SER A 12 2.66 13.34 2.08
N LEU A 13 2.16 13.18 0.84
CA LEU A 13 1.21 12.13 0.48
C LEU A 13 1.81 10.74 0.71
N VAL A 14 3.02 10.50 0.21
CA VAL A 14 3.71 9.20 0.38
C VAL A 14 3.94 8.91 1.87
N GLN A 15 4.41 9.89 2.64
CA GLN A 15 4.62 9.73 4.08
C GLN A 15 3.32 9.41 4.84
N THR A 16 2.19 10.00 4.41
CA THR A 16 0.88 9.68 5.00
C THR A 16 0.48 8.22 4.72
N ALA A 17 0.67 7.77 3.48
CA ALA A 17 0.39 6.38 3.11
C ALA A 17 1.33 5.40 3.82
N GLU A 18 2.63 5.71 3.89
CA GLU A 18 3.63 4.90 4.59
C GLU A 18 3.30 4.76 6.08
N GLY A 19 2.93 5.86 6.75
CA GLY A 19 2.54 5.81 8.16
C GLY A 19 1.36 4.88 8.41
N ALA A 20 0.32 4.97 7.59
CA ALA A 20 -0.84 4.08 7.68
C ALA A 20 -0.48 2.61 7.41
N LEU A 21 0.38 2.35 6.42
CA LEU A 21 0.84 0.98 6.12
C LEU A 21 1.70 0.41 7.25
N GLN A 22 2.50 1.23 7.95
CA GLN A 22 3.26 0.79 9.13
C GLN A 22 2.33 0.31 10.25
N GLU A 23 1.22 1.02 10.49
CA GLU A 23 0.22 0.59 11.47
C GLU A 23 -0.43 -0.74 11.05
N VAL A 24 -0.81 -0.88 9.79
CA VAL A 24 -1.36 -2.14 9.25
C VAL A 24 -0.35 -3.28 9.40
N HIS A 25 0.93 -3.03 9.11
CA HIS A 25 1.99 -4.02 9.26
C HIS A 25 2.11 -4.49 10.73
N ALA A 26 2.12 -3.56 11.69
CA ALA A 26 2.19 -3.90 13.11
C ALA A 26 0.97 -4.73 13.56
N MET A 27 -0.23 -4.41 13.07
CA MET A 27 -1.44 -5.18 13.38
C MET A 27 -1.39 -6.59 12.78
N LEU A 28 -0.89 -6.76 11.55
CA LEU A 28 -0.72 -8.07 10.94
C LEU A 28 0.32 -8.92 11.69
N GLN A 29 1.40 -8.32 12.19
CA GLN A 29 2.33 -9.00 13.08
C GLN A 29 1.62 -9.51 14.35
N ARG A 30 0.76 -8.70 14.95
CA ARG A 30 -0.03 -9.11 16.10
C ARG A 30 -1.00 -10.25 15.77
N VAL A 31 -1.66 -10.20 14.61
CA VAL A 31 -2.52 -11.29 14.12
C VAL A 31 -1.71 -12.58 13.95
N ARG A 32 -0.48 -12.50 13.45
CA ARG A 32 0.43 -13.63 13.32
C ARG A 32 0.76 -14.27 14.67
N ASP A 33 1.08 -13.45 15.68
CA ASP A 33 1.38 -13.95 17.03
C ASP A 33 0.16 -14.65 17.63
N LEU A 34 -1.04 -14.08 17.44
CA LEU A 34 -2.30 -14.67 17.87
C LEU A 34 -2.59 -16.01 17.14
N ALA A 35 -2.25 -16.11 15.85
CA ALA A 35 -2.39 -17.35 15.09
C ALA A 35 -1.48 -18.46 15.63
N VAL A 36 -0.22 -18.12 15.97
CA VAL A 36 0.70 -19.07 16.63
C VAL A 36 0.13 -19.53 17.97
N GLN A 37 -0.38 -18.58 18.77
CA GLN A 37 -1.00 -18.90 20.05
C GLN A 37 -2.25 -19.78 19.88
N TYR A 38 -3.14 -19.46 18.93
CA TYR A 38 -4.38 -20.21 18.66
C TYR A 38 -4.11 -21.68 18.28
N ASN A 39 -3.03 -21.92 17.55
CA ASN A 39 -2.62 -23.27 17.14
C ASN A 39 -2.03 -24.11 18.26
N ASN A 40 -1.85 -23.54 19.47
CA ASN A 40 -1.41 -24.30 20.62
C ASN A 40 -2.54 -25.23 21.11
N GLY A 41 -2.26 -26.53 21.12
CA GLY A 41 -3.22 -27.57 21.52
C GLY A 41 -3.65 -27.55 22.99
N THR A 42 -2.98 -26.75 23.85
CA THR A 42 -3.30 -26.64 25.27
C THR A 42 -4.40 -25.61 25.60
N LEU A 43 -4.82 -24.81 24.61
CA LEU A 43 -5.83 -23.79 24.81
C LEU A 43 -7.25 -24.36 24.94
N SER A 44 -8.02 -23.81 25.90
CA SER A 44 -9.43 -24.10 26.01
C SER A 44 -10.24 -23.42 24.90
N THR A 45 -11.51 -23.85 24.73
CA THR A 45 -12.43 -23.20 23.78
C THR A 45 -12.71 -21.74 24.16
N ILE A 46 -12.67 -21.39 25.42
CA ILE A 46 -12.87 -20.03 25.93
C ILE A 46 -11.68 -19.15 25.52
N ASP A 47 -10.46 -19.66 25.71
CA ASP A 47 -9.23 -18.93 25.31
C ASP A 47 -9.20 -18.69 23.81
N LYS A 48 -9.55 -19.68 23.01
CA LYS A 48 -9.66 -19.57 21.55
C LYS A 48 -10.73 -18.55 21.12
N SER A 49 -11.85 -18.48 21.83
CA SER A 49 -12.89 -17.47 21.59
C SER A 49 -12.38 -16.05 21.88
N SER A 50 -11.60 -15.88 22.94
CA SER A 50 -11.00 -14.59 23.29
C SER A 50 -9.99 -14.13 22.24
N ILE A 51 -9.16 -15.04 21.74
CA ILE A 51 -8.22 -14.76 20.64
C ILE A 51 -8.98 -14.34 19.37
N ASN A 52 -10.04 -15.05 19.00
CA ASN A 52 -10.86 -14.67 17.85
C ASN A 52 -11.50 -13.29 17.99
N ALA A 53 -11.93 -12.91 19.20
CA ALA A 53 -12.47 -11.58 19.46
C ALA A 53 -11.39 -10.49 19.25
N GLU A 54 -10.15 -10.72 19.71
CA GLU A 54 -9.04 -9.78 19.49
C GLU A 54 -8.70 -9.67 17.99
N VAL A 55 -8.64 -10.79 17.28
CA VAL A 55 -8.37 -10.80 15.83
C VAL A 55 -9.46 -10.06 15.05
N ALA A 56 -10.73 -10.22 15.43
CA ALA A 56 -11.84 -9.49 14.82
C ALA A 56 -11.71 -7.97 15.02
N GLN A 57 -11.26 -7.53 16.19
CA GLN A 57 -11.01 -6.10 16.46
C GLN A 57 -9.85 -5.57 15.61
N LEU A 58 -8.74 -6.31 15.51
CA LEU A 58 -7.60 -5.94 14.65
C LEU A 58 -8.02 -5.86 13.17
N SER A 59 -8.82 -6.80 12.70
CA SER A 59 -9.39 -6.78 11.35
C SER A 59 -10.22 -5.52 11.09
N ALA A 60 -11.09 -5.14 12.04
CA ALA A 60 -11.90 -3.94 11.94
C ALA A 60 -11.04 -2.67 11.89
N GLN A 61 -10.00 -2.59 12.71
CA GLN A 61 -9.05 -1.46 12.71
C GLN A 61 -8.28 -1.36 11.40
N ILE A 62 -7.80 -2.47 10.85
CA ILE A 62 -7.13 -2.48 9.54
C ILE A 62 -8.09 -1.98 8.44
N ALA A 63 -9.34 -2.43 8.46
CA ALA A 63 -10.36 -1.97 7.51
C ALA A 63 -10.64 -0.47 7.65
N GLU A 64 -10.67 0.07 8.88
CA GLU A 64 -10.85 1.49 9.14
C GLU A 64 -9.66 2.32 8.63
N ILE A 65 -8.43 1.90 8.91
CA ILE A 65 -7.22 2.54 8.35
C ILE A 65 -7.29 2.57 6.82
N GLY A 66 -7.67 1.45 6.19
CA GLY A 66 -7.81 1.36 4.73
C GLY A 66 -8.81 2.37 4.16
N ARG A 67 -9.94 2.55 4.83
CA ARG A 67 -11.01 3.45 4.40
C ARG A 67 -10.71 4.92 4.68
N ASP A 68 -10.12 5.21 5.85
CA ASP A 68 -10.04 6.56 6.38
C ASP A 68 -8.69 7.25 6.09
N THR A 69 -7.67 6.52 5.61
CA THR A 69 -6.40 7.11 5.16
C THR A 69 -6.62 7.90 3.88
N LYS A 70 -6.61 9.22 4.02
CA LYS A 70 -6.85 10.19 2.93
C LYS A 70 -5.79 11.27 2.92
N PHE A 71 -5.48 11.75 1.73
CA PHE A 71 -4.67 12.96 1.53
C PHE A 71 -5.50 13.98 0.75
N ASN A 72 -5.75 15.16 1.32
CA ASN A 72 -6.58 16.21 0.73
C ASN A 72 -7.93 15.69 0.20
N GLY A 73 -8.61 14.82 0.98
CA GLY A 73 -9.89 14.21 0.62
C GLY A 73 -9.81 13.01 -0.33
N THR A 74 -8.64 12.72 -0.92
CA THR A 74 -8.44 11.56 -1.80
C THR A 74 -8.02 10.35 -0.98
N PRO A 75 -8.78 9.24 -1.02
CA PRO A 75 -8.40 8.01 -0.31
C PRO A 75 -7.16 7.38 -0.97
N LEU A 76 -6.22 6.93 -0.13
CA LEU A 76 -4.94 6.37 -0.59
C LEU A 76 -4.91 4.85 -0.61
N LEU A 77 -5.71 4.19 0.25
CA LEU A 77 -5.64 2.75 0.52
C LEU A 77 -6.91 1.98 0.13
N THR A 78 -7.85 2.61 -0.60
CA THR A 78 -9.12 1.98 -1.02
C THR A 78 -9.12 1.47 -2.44
N GLY A 79 -8.13 1.84 -3.25
CA GLY A 79 -8.10 1.46 -4.66
C GLY A 79 -7.04 2.22 -5.45
N VAL A 80 -7.05 2.00 -6.75
CA VAL A 80 -6.05 2.56 -7.66
C VAL A 80 -6.42 4.01 -8.00
N SER A 81 -6.09 4.93 -7.10
CA SER A 81 -6.11 6.37 -7.39
C SER A 81 -4.70 6.79 -7.78
N THR A 82 -4.49 7.17 -9.03
CA THR A 82 -3.20 7.73 -9.45
C THR A 82 -3.27 9.24 -9.32
N ILE A 83 -2.42 9.81 -8.48
CA ILE A 83 -2.28 11.25 -8.27
C ILE A 83 -1.02 11.70 -8.97
N THR A 84 -1.16 12.63 -9.92
CA THR A 84 -0.04 13.14 -10.72
C THR A 84 0.33 14.54 -10.25
N PHE A 85 1.60 14.75 -9.97
CA PHE A 85 2.17 16.03 -9.56
C PHE A 85 3.07 16.58 -10.66
N GLN A 86 2.81 17.82 -11.09
CA GLN A 86 3.68 18.55 -12.00
C GLN A 86 4.90 19.08 -11.22
N ILE A 87 6.08 18.58 -11.53
CA ILE A 87 7.33 18.90 -10.83
C ILE A 87 8.32 19.73 -11.65
N GLY A 88 7.97 20.05 -12.88
CA GLY A 88 8.82 20.85 -13.77
C GLY A 88 8.06 21.91 -14.57
N PRO A 89 8.76 22.81 -15.26
CA PRO A 89 8.16 23.90 -16.04
C PRO A 89 7.52 23.43 -17.35
N ASP A 90 7.94 22.28 -17.88
CA ASP A 90 7.49 21.78 -19.18
C ASP A 90 6.38 20.73 -19.02
N ASP A 91 5.54 20.63 -20.03
CA ASP A 91 4.48 19.62 -20.09
C ASP A 91 5.08 18.19 -19.98
N GLY A 92 4.47 17.35 -19.16
CA GLY A 92 4.91 15.97 -18.97
C GLY A 92 6.03 15.77 -17.94
N GLN A 93 6.57 16.84 -17.34
CA GLN A 93 7.49 16.71 -16.21
C GLN A 93 6.71 16.44 -14.91
N THR A 94 6.18 15.22 -14.80
CA THR A 94 5.31 14.80 -13.71
C THR A 94 5.89 13.63 -12.92
N VAL A 95 5.48 13.56 -11.65
CA VAL A 95 5.61 12.36 -10.81
C VAL A 95 4.21 11.88 -10.49
N SER A 96 3.96 10.60 -10.69
CA SER A 96 2.69 9.97 -10.35
C SER A 96 2.88 9.05 -9.16
N VAL A 97 1.99 9.18 -8.18
CA VAL A 97 1.89 8.28 -7.04
C VAL A 97 0.59 7.51 -7.18
N SER A 98 0.68 6.20 -7.21
CA SER A 98 -0.49 5.32 -7.28
C SER A 98 -0.86 4.85 -5.89
N GLY A 99 -2.12 5.05 -5.51
CA GLY A 99 -2.69 4.46 -4.30
C GLY A 99 -2.76 2.94 -4.42
N VAL A 100 -2.74 2.26 -3.31
CA VAL A 100 -2.79 0.80 -3.24
C VAL A 100 -4.02 0.37 -2.44
N ALA A 101 -4.82 -0.56 -2.97
CA ALA A 101 -5.91 -1.13 -2.20
C ALA A 101 -5.37 -2.11 -1.15
N LEU A 102 -5.76 -1.96 0.12
CA LEU A 102 -5.41 -2.92 1.17
C LEU A 102 -6.05 -4.30 0.91
N PHE A 103 -7.29 -4.31 0.45
CA PHE A 103 -8.07 -5.52 0.21
C PHE A 103 -8.27 -5.77 -1.29
N GLY A 104 -8.49 -7.04 -1.67
CA GLY A 104 -8.75 -7.43 -3.05
C GLY A 104 -7.48 -7.49 -3.89
N THR A 105 -7.49 -6.84 -5.07
CA THR A 105 -6.40 -6.94 -6.07
C THR A 105 -5.14 -6.12 -5.74
N GLY A 106 -5.17 -5.29 -4.69
CA GLY A 106 -4.03 -4.47 -4.27
C GLY A 106 -3.00 -5.28 -3.48
N LEU A 107 -3.00 -5.11 -2.16
CA LEU A 107 -2.10 -5.85 -1.26
C LEU A 107 -2.55 -7.29 -1.00
N GLN A 108 -3.68 -7.71 -1.56
CA GLN A 108 -4.23 -9.07 -1.46
C GLN A 108 -4.37 -9.56 -0.01
N ILE A 109 -4.67 -8.64 0.93
CA ILE A 109 -5.01 -9.04 2.28
C ILE A 109 -6.39 -9.71 2.21
N ASP A 110 -6.39 -11.05 2.32
CA ASP A 110 -7.62 -11.82 2.33
C ASP A 110 -8.31 -11.68 3.70
N PRO A 111 -9.58 -11.19 3.75
CA PRO A 111 -10.33 -11.15 5.01
C PRO A 111 -10.43 -12.50 5.72
N ALA A 112 -10.25 -13.62 5.02
CA ALA A 112 -10.25 -14.96 5.60
C ALA A 112 -9.11 -15.18 6.61
N ILE A 113 -7.99 -14.46 6.51
CA ILE A 113 -6.86 -14.58 7.47
C ILE A 113 -7.26 -14.18 8.90
N PHE A 114 -8.35 -13.44 9.06
CA PHE A 114 -8.87 -13.01 10.35
C PHE A 114 -9.91 -13.98 10.95
N ASN A 115 -10.18 -15.12 10.31
CA ASN A 115 -11.13 -16.11 10.80
C ASN A 115 -10.40 -17.39 11.25
N PHE A 116 -10.04 -17.46 12.52
CA PHE A 116 -9.34 -18.63 13.08
C PHE A 116 -10.24 -19.85 13.35
N GLY A 117 -11.52 -19.82 12.97
CA GLY A 117 -12.46 -20.95 13.15
C GLY A 117 -12.33 -22.08 12.13
N THR A 118 -11.68 -21.81 11.00
CA THR A 118 -11.32 -22.77 9.95
C THR A 118 -9.81 -22.70 9.70
N THR A 119 -9.26 -23.28 8.73
CA THR A 119 -7.82 -23.45 8.49
C THR A 119 -7.10 -22.09 8.24
N VAL A 120 -6.77 -21.31 9.28
CA VAL A 120 -5.83 -20.19 9.09
C VAL A 120 -4.42 -20.71 9.07
N THR A 121 -3.78 -20.63 7.94
CA THR A 121 -2.36 -20.93 7.81
C THR A 121 -1.54 -19.69 8.14
N ILE A 122 -0.53 -19.82 8.98
CA ILE A 122 0.43 -18.73 9.27
C ILE A 122 1.04 -18.21 7.96
N ALA A 123 1.20 -19.07 6.95
CA ALA A 123 1.71 -18.70 5.65
C ALA A 123 0.89 -17.62 4.92
N SER A 124 -0.45 -17.64 5.03
CA SER A 124 -1.29 -16.62 4.41
C SER A 124 -1.16 -15.26 5.11
N ILE A 125 -0.91 -15.26 6.43
CA ILE A 125 -0.62 -14.03 7.19
C ILE A 125 0.77 -13.50 6.82
N ASP A 126 1.77 -14.37 6.70
CA ASP A 126 3.12 -13.99 6.27
C ASP A 126 3.12 -13.40 4.85
N GLU A 127 2.30 -13.93 3.94
CA GLU A 127 2.12 -13.37 2.60
C GLU A 127 1.49 -11.97 2.66
N ALA A 128 0.46 -11.76 3.48
CA ALA A 128 -0.14 -10.44 3.69
C ALA A 128 0.89 -9.44 4.25
N ILE A 129 1.72 -9.84 5.21
CA ILE A 129 2.79 -9.02 5.77
C ILE A 129 3.83 -8.64 4.69
N GLN A 130 4.22 -9.59 3.85
CA GLN A 130 5.15 -9.34 2.74
C GLN A 130 4.56 -8.38 1.72
N ASN A 131 3.29 -8.53 1.36
CA ASN A 131 2.60 -7.66 0.42
C ASN A 131 2.54 -6.22 0.93
N VAL A 132 2.24 -6.00 2.21
CA VAL A 132 2.31 -4.67 2.84
C VAL A 132 3.73 -4.12 2.78
N SER A 133 4.75 -4.92 3.09
CA SER A 133 6.16 -4.49 3.05
C SER A 133 6.60 -4.10 1.64
N MET A 134 6.15 -4.82 0.60
CA MET A 134 6.45 -4.49 -0.80
C MET A 134 5.75 -3.20 -1.26
N ALA A 135 4.59 -2.85 -0.71
CA ALA A 135 3.88 -1.63 -1.05
C ALA A 135 4.68 -0.36 -0.73
N PHE A 136 5.58 -0.41 0.26
CA PHE A 136 6.52 0.69 0.56
C PHE A 136 7.47 1.00 -0.61
N VAL A 137 7.71 0.05 -1.52
CA VAL A 137 8.72 0.17 -2.57
C VAL A 137 8.15 0.66 -3.91
N VAL A 138 6.85 0.46 -4.17
CA VAL A 138 6.26 0.59 -5.52
C VAL A 138 5.66 1.99 -5.80
N GLY A 139 5.56 2.87 -4.80
CA GLY A 139 4.76 4.12 -4.88
C GLY A 139 5.25 5.21 -5.84
N VAL A 140 6.46 5.17 -6.39
CA VAL A 140 7.00 6.28 -7.21
C VAL A 140 7.37 5.83 -8.61
N HIS A 141 6.47 6.03 -9.55
CA HIS A 141 6.78 5.87 -10.98
C HIS A 141 7.11 7.22 -11.62
N ARG A 142 8.34 7.37 -12.10
CA ARG A 142 8.80 8.54 -12.82
C ARG A 142 8.49 8.36 -14.30
N SER A 143 7.43 8.99 -14.80
CA SER A 143 7.20 9.08 -16.25
C SER A 143 7.98 10.27 -16.81
N THR A 144 9.14 10.01 -17.40
CA THR A 144 9.74 10.94 -18.35
C THR A 144 9.25 10.53 -19.73
N PRO A 145 8.41 11.33 -20.41
CA PRO A 145 8.18 11.10 -21.83
C PRO A 145 9.48 11.44 -22.56
N ILE A 146 10.14 10.42 -23.11
CA ILE A 146 11.15 10.63 -24.13
C ILE A 146 10.37 11.11 -25.35
N ALA A 147 10.46 12.41 -25.63
CA ALA A 147 9.85 13.00 -26.81
C ALA A 147 10.41 12.29 -28.07
N PRO A 148 9.56 11.73 -28.95
CA PRO A 148 10.01 10.98 -30.12
C PRO A 148 10.78 11.82 -31.14
N ASN A 149 10.88 13.14 -30.98
CA ASN A 149 11.44 14.06 -31.95
C ASN A 149 12.96 14.25 -31.88
N MET A 150 13.65 13.85 -30.80
CA MET A 150 15.11 14.04 -30.73
C MET A 150 15.91 13.02 -31.54
N LEU A 151 15.31 11.94 -31.99
CA LEU A 151 16.00 10.96 -32.86
C LEU A 151 15.90 11.31 -34.35
N ARG A 152 15.01 12.21 -34.75
CA ARG A 152 14.85 12.60 -36.16
C ARG A 152 15.79 13.72 -36.60
N GLU A 153 16.25 14.57 -35.70
CA GLU A 153 17.14 15.68 -36.05
C GLU A 153 18.61 15.27 -36.22
N ARG A 154 19.05 14.16 -35.63
CA ARG A 154 20.43 13.68 -35.80
C ARG A 154 20.67 12.94 -37.11
N SER A 155 19.60 12.42 -37.74
CA SER A 155 19.75 11.73 -39.04
C SER A 155 19.84 12.67 -40.25
N ASN A 156 19.44 13.94 -40.10
CA ASN A 156 19.39 14.87 -41.23
C ASN A 156 20.59 15.83 -41.33
N LYS A 157 21.60 15.72 -40.45
CA LYS A 157 22.83 16.53 -40.50
C LYS A 157 24.04 15.80 -41.10
N ASN A 158 23.88 14.55 -41.56
CA ASN A 158 25.00 13.76 -42.09
C ASN A 158 24.88 13.47 -43.58
N THR A 159 24.02 14.21 -44.30
CA THR A 159 23.93 14.16 -45.77
C THR A 159 23.92 15.57 -46.33
N ARG A 160 25.07 16.24 -46.24
CA ARG A 160 25.52 17.32 -47.17
C ARG A 160 27.02 17.41 -47.10
#